data_63d0000096c741a4605fb4b1a0535d17
#
_entry.id   63d0000096c741a4605fb4b1a0535d17
#
_cell.length_a   1.000
_cell.length_b   1.000
_cell.length_c   1.000
_cell.angle_alpha   90.00
_cell.angle_beta   90.00
_cell.angle_gamma   90.00
#
_symmetry.space_group_name_H-M   'P 1'
#
loop_
_entity.id
_entity.type
_entity.pdbx_description
1 polymer ?
#
loop_
_entity_poly.entity_id
_entity_poly.type
_entity_poly.pdbx_seq_one_letter_code
_entity_poly.pdbx_strand_id
1 'polypeptide(L)'
;MYSRFQTTSNISLYNHAFVQTLVLSNMIYPWHQNQWRQLTDHWENRPNAWLFTGKENTGKTAFARFVAQALLCESPREDHQPCGVCASCHLFLQNSHPDFYELTPEIPEDGAVGRKLLQIKIDAVRDIVENIYLTAVRGGLRVVLVHPAESMNVQAANGLLKALEEPPQHVVFLMVTHARDKLLPTIKSRCRQMVLPAPSRDEALAYLRKEGVDDAESLLAFHSGAPLFAHTPEMDDLREELLTLLATPRLLAILNYAAAFDKHKQPLAVFIDWMQKWLLDVGLAQQQMPPLYYPDYAQALSQTASKTDPRRLFALTGRLNVLSPYGYHTLSVKMQLEYLLTEYLEFWQNK
;
A
#
# COMPACT_ATOMS: atom_id res chain seq x y z
N MET A 1 -0.61 22.76 28.70
CA MET A 1 -0.99 23.43 27.45
C MET A 1 -1.29 22.35 26.42
N TYR A 2 -2.47 21.76 26.56
CA TYR A 2 -3.00 20.73 25.63
C TYR A 2 -4.29 21.30 25.04
N SER A 3 -4.25 21.75 23.83
CA SER A 3 -5.43 21.84 22.98
C SER A 3 -5.02 22.41 21.62
N ARG A 4 -5.03 21.56 20.61
CA ARG A 4 -5.31 21.89 19.18
C ARG A 4 -4.98 20.67 18.31
N PHE A 5 -5.91 19.74 18.29
CA PHE A 5 -6.03 18.78 17.17
C PHE A 5 -7.51 18.66 16.85
N GLN A 6 -7.99 19.58 16.06
CA GLN A 6 -9.22 19.40 15.26
C GLN A 6 -9.05 20.21 13.97
N THR A 7 -9.44 19.59 12.90
CA THR A 7 -9.54 20.07 11.52
C THR A 7 -8.25 20.01 10.68
N THR A 8 -8.04 18.87 10.02
CA THR A 8 -7.36 18.85 8.72
C THR A 8 -7.94 17.74 7.83
N SER A 9 -8.52 18.18 6.82
CA SER A 9 -8.94 17.67 5.50
C SER A 9 -8.18 16.45 4.93
N ASN A 10 -8.84 15.46 4.70
CA ASN A 10 -9.32 14.51 3.67
C ASN A 10 -8.38 13.95 2.57
N ILE A 11 -7.06 13.99 2.62
CA ILE A 11 -6.22 13.36 1.59
C ILE A 11 -5.20 12.35 2.16
N SER A 12 -4.93 12.41 3.45
CA SER A 12 -4.13 11.43 4.18
C SER A 12 -4.90 10.15 4.56
N LEU A 13 -6.18 10.09 4.28
CA LEU A 13 -7.10 9.05 4.78
C LEU A 13 -6.94 7.69 4.07
N TYR A 14 -6.32 7.64 2.90
CA TYR A 14 -6.14 6.37 2.19
C TYR A 14 -5.30 5.33 2.95
N ASN A 15 -4.42 5.78 3.86
CA ASN A 15 -3.62 4.87 4.68
C ASN A 15 -3.84 5.04 6.20
N HIS A 16 -4.28 6.21 6.69
CA HIS A 16 -4.28 6.47 8.13
C HIS A 16 -5.52 5.99 8.88
N ALA A 17 -6.73 6.19 8.39
CA ALA A 17 -7.94 5.80 9.13
C ALA A 17 -8.11 4.27 9.17
N PHE A 18 -7.89 3.60 8.04
CA PHE A 18 -7.98 2.14 7.96
C PHE A 18 -6.78 1.47 8.66
N VAL A 19 -5.58 2.02 8.50
CA VAL A 19 -4.39 1.58 9.24
C VAL A 19 -4.51 1.84 10.73
N GLN A 20 -5.10 2.95 11.17
CA GLN A 20 -5.36 3.20 12.60
C GLN A 20 -6.38 2.23 13.18
N THR A 21 -7.43 1.89 12.46
CA THR A 21 -8.43 0.90 12.93
C THR A 21 -7.85 -0.53 12.93
N LEU A 22 -7.01 -0.88 11.95
CA LEU A 22 -6.33 -2.18 11.86
C LEU A 22 -5.14 -2.32 12.82
N VAL A 23 -4.49 -1.23 13.19
CA VAL A 23 -3.40 -1.21 14.19
C VAL A 23 -3.92 -1.57 15.59
N LEU A 24 -5.22 -1.45 15.86
CA LEU A 24 -5.84 -1.83 17.14
C LEU A 24 -6.17 -3.33 17.26
N SER A 25 -6.07 -4.12 16.20
CA SER A 25 -6.27 -5.57 16.33
C SER A 25 -4.98 -6.23 16.80
N ASN A 26 -4.90 -6.61 18.07
CA ASN A 26 -3.83 -7.43 18.66
C ASN A 26 -3.82 -8.87 18.11
N MET A 27 -4.13 -9.07 16.84
CA MET A 27 -4.28 -10.39 16.24
C MET A 27 -3.64 -10.41 14.85
N ILE A 28 -2.97 -11.53 14.58
CA ILE A 28 -2.46 -11.86 13.26
C ILE A 28 -3.66 -12.25 12.37
N TYR A 29 -3.68 -11.79 11.13
CA TYR A 29 -4.67 -12.26 10.17
C TYR A 29 -4.59 -13.78 9.98
N PRO A 30 -5.72 -14.48 9.80
CA PRO A 30 -5.75 -15.94 9.67
C PRO A 30 -4.77 -16.48 8.62
N TRP A 31 -4.65 -15.79 7.48
CA TRP A 31 -3.76 -16.18 6.37
C TRP A 31 -2.27 -15.97 6.65
N HIS A 32 -1.89 -15.34 7.78
CA HIS A 32 -0.49 -15.17 8.19
C HIS A 32 -0.10 -16.05 9.40
N GLN A 33 -0.99 -16.89 9.92
CA GLN A 33 -0.69 -17.72 11.09
C GLN A 33 0.45 -18.71 10.86
N ASN A 34 0.56 -19.27 9.65
CA ASN A 34 1.65 -20.17 9.31
C ASN A 34 3.01 -19.46 9.33
N GLN A 35 3.06 -18.19 8.87
CA GLN A 35 4.28 -17.36 8.90
C GLN A 35 4.68 -17.00 10.32
N TRP A 36 3.70 -16.79 11.20
CA TRP A 36 3.96 -16.61 12.62
C TRP A 36 4.64 -17.84 13.21
N ARG A 37 4.10 -19.06 13.00
CA ARG A 37 4.71 -20.30 13.46
C ARG A 37 6.14 -20.47 12.93
N GLN A 38 6.37 -20.27 11.63
CA GLN A 38 7.70 -20.33 11.02
C GLN A 38 8.68 -19.33 11.63
N LEU A 39 8.21 -18.14 12.02
CA LEU A 39 9.04 -17.12 12.65
C LEU A 39 9.37 -17.55 14.09
N THR A 40 8.41 -18.09 14.84
CA THR A 40 8.56 -18.49 16.23
C THR A 40 9.35 -19.80 16.42
N ASP A 41 9.36 -20.70 15.43
CA ASP A 41 10.20 -21.91 15.44
C ASP A 41 11.70 -21.63 15.64
N HIS A 42 12.13 -20.40 15.31
CA HIS A 42 13.53 -19.96 15.43
C HIS A 42 13.66 -18.70 16.30
N TRP A 43 12.76 -18.51 17.27
CA TRP A 43 12.66 -17.28 18.06
C TRP A 43 13.97 -16.87 18.74
N GLU A 44 14.68 -17.82 19.35
CA GLU A 44 15.94 -17.58 20.04
C GLU A 44 17.12 -17.30 19.08
N ASN A 45 17.09 -17.93 17.90
CA ASN A 45 18.10 -17.79 16.86
C ASN A 45 17.63 -16.89 15.71
N ARG A 46 16.79 -15.88 16.03
CA ARG A 46 16.23 -14.97 15.04
C ARG A 46 17.33 -14.12 14.39
N PRO A 47 17.19 -13.81 13.12
CA PRO A 47 18.08 -12.86 12.45
C PRO A 47 17.83 -11.43 12.97
N ASN A 48 18.87 -10.59 12.87
CA ASN A 48 18.76 -9.18 13.25
C ASN A 48 17.97 -8.34 12.24
N ALA A 49 17.74 -8.84 11.04
CA ALA A 49 16.94 -8.15 10.02
C ALA A 49 16.02 -9.10 9.27
N TRP A 50 14.74 -8.76 9.24
CA TRP A 50 13.70 -9.42 8.46
C TRP A 50 13.22 -8.52 7.32
N LEU A 51 12.92 -9.12 6.16
CA LEU A 51 12.25 -8.48 5.06
C LEU A 51 10.95 -9.23 4.73
N PHE A 52 9.82 -8.66 5.14
CA PHE A 52 8.48 -9.17 4.84
C PHE A 52 8.06 -8.69 3.46
N THR A 53 7.86 -9.64 2.55
CA THR A 53 7.51 -9.37 1.16
C THR A 53 6.13 -9.91 0.84
N GLY A 54 5.43 -9.33 -0.12
CA GLY A 54 4.12 -9.81 -0.57
C GLY A 54 3.28 -8.68 -1.14
N LYS A 55 2.07 -9.01 -1.53
CA LYS A 55 1.13 -8.08 -2.14
C LYS A 55 0.73 -6.95 -1.19
N GLU A 56 0.49 -5.76 -1.72
CA GLU A 56 -0.04 -4.63 -0.96
C GLU A 56 -1.43 -4.95 -0.37
N ASN A 57 -1.79 -4.29 0.72
CA ASN A 57 -3.10 -4.42 1.37
C ASN A 57 -3.49 -5.86 1.81
N THR A 58 -2.48 -6.67 2.17
CA THR A 58 -2.68 -8.04 2.71
C THR A 58 -2.34 -8.17 4.19
N GLY A 59 -2.02 -7.08 4.89
CA GLY A 59 -1.75 -7.08 6.34
C GLY A 59 -0.29 -7.26 6.73
N LYS A 60 0.67 -7.09 5.81
CA LYS A 60 2.10 -7.23 6.12
C LYS A 60 2.59 -6.29 7.20
N THR A 61 2.16 -5.02 7.15
CA THR A 61 2.53 -4.03 8.17
C THR A 61 1.95 -4.39 9.53
N ALA A 62 0.69 -4.84 9.59
CA ALA A 62 0.07 -5.32 10.82
C ALA A 62 0.84 -6.54 11.39
N PHE A 63 1.24 -7.49 10.54
CA PHE A 63 2.07 -8.62 10.93
C PHE A 63 3.42 -8.14 11.50
N ALA A 64 4.11 -7.23 10.83
CA ALA A 64 5.39 -6.70 11.29
C ALA A 64 5.27 -5.95 12.63
N ARG A 65 4.21 -5.17 12.82
CA ARG A 65 3.92 -4.50 14.10
C ARG A 65 3.60 -5.52 15.20
N PHE A 66 2.87 -6.59 14.89
CA PHE A 66 2.63 -7.68 15.85
C PHE A 66 3.94 -8.36 16.27
N VAL A 67 4.83 -8.65 15.31
CA VAL A 67 6.18 -9.16 15.60
C VAL A 67 6.97 -8.19 16.49
N ALA A 68 6.93 -6.90 16.18
CA ALA A 68 7.58 -5.87 16.99
C ALA A 68 7.06 -5.85 18.43
N GLN A 69 5.74 -5.89 18.61
CA GLN A 69 5.12 -5.94 19.92
C GLN A 69 5.50 -7.20 20.70
N ALA A 70 5.58 -8.35 20.01
CA ALA A 70 6.00 -9.61 20.62
C ALA A 70 7.46 -9.58 21.09
N LEU A 71 8.35 -9.00 20.28
CA LEU A 71 9.78 -8.82 20.61
C LEU A 71 10.00 -7.88 21.81
N LEU A 72 9.14 -6.88 21.98
CA LEU A 72 9.21 -5.90 23.05
C LEU A 72 8.41 -6.30 24.29
N CYS A 73 7.62 -7.37 24.23
CA CYS A 73 6.77 -7.81 25.34
C CYS A 73 7.61 -8.36 26.51
N GLU A 74 7.35 -7.86 27.72
CA GLU A 74 8.06 -8.28 28.95
C GLU A 74 7.60 -9.65 29.46
N SER A 75 6.42 -10.10 29.05
CA SER A 75 5.83 -11.37 29.50
C SER A 75 5.09 -12.03 28.35
N PRO A 76 5.80 -12.49 27.30
CA PRO A 76 5.17 -13.13 26.15
C PRO A 76 4.46 -14.42 26.58
N ARG A 77 3.43 -14.82 25.83
CA ARG A 77 2.74 -16.09 26.01
C ARG A 77 3.63 -17.25 25.55
N GLU A 78 3.21 -18.49 25.84
CA GLU A 78 3.97 -19.70 25.46
C GLU A 78 4.24 -19.81 23.95
N ASP A 79 3.35 -19.27 23.12
CA ASP A 79 3.47 -19.21 21.66
C ASP A 79 4.20 -17.96 21.15
N HIS A 80 4.93 -17.26 22.01
CA HIS A 80 5.63 -16.01 21.78
C HIS A 80 4.74 -14.81 21.42
N GLN A 81 3.41 -14.96 21.48
CA GLN A 81 2.52 -13.82 21.25
C GLN A 81 2.64 -12.78 22.38
N PRO A 82 2.44 -11.47 22.06
CA PRO A 82 2.46 -10.45 23.09
C PRO A 82 1.33 -10.66 24.09
N CYS A 83 1.59 -10.43 25.38
CA CYS A 83 0.59 -10.62 26.42
C CYS A 83 -0.55 -9.60 26.36
N GLY A 84 -0.31 -8.41 25.78
CA GLY A 84 -1.28 -7.32 25.67
C GLY A 84 -1.52 -6.50 26.95
N VAL A 85 -0.95 -6.91 28.09
CA VAL A 85 -1.25 -6.33 29.43
C VAL A 85 -0.03 -5.78 30.16
N CYS A 86 1.20 -6.11 29.78
CA CYS A 86 2.40 -5.56 30.42
C CYS A 86 2.61 -4.08 30.04
N ALA A 87 3.45 -3.38 30.80
CA ALA A 87 3.73 -1.96 30.57
C ALA A 87 4.28 -1.70 29.15
N SER A 88 5.17 -2.57 28.65
CA SER A 88 5.67 -2.50 27.28
C SER A 88 4.56 -2.61 26.24
N CYS A 89 3.65 -3.60 26.38
CA CYS A 89 2.52 -3.73 25.47
C CYS A 89 1.60 -2.50 25.47
N HIS A 90 1.34 -1.91 26.65
CA HIS A 90 0.54 -0.68 26.74
C HIS A 90 1.20 0.51 26.04
N LEU A 91 2.51 0.71 26.25
CA LEU A 91 3.27 1.77 25.59
C LEU A 91 3.29 1.56 24.06
N PHE A 92 3.46 0.31 23.62
CA PHE A 92 3.42 -0.01 22.19
C PHE A 92 2.07 0.33 21.54
N LEU A 93 0.97 -0.05 22.17
CA LEU A 93 -0.39 0.25 21.67
C LEU A 93 -0.69 1.75 21.65
N GLN A 94 -0.07 2.52 22.53
CA GLN A 94 -0.17 4.00 22.55
C GLN A 94 0.82 4.68 21.58
N ASN A 95 1.58 3.92 20.78
CA ASN A 95 2.65 4.42 19.90
C ASN A 95 3.69 5.28 20.64
N SER A 96 3.96 4.97 21.91
CA SER A 96 4.87 5.71 22.80
C SER A 96 5.99 4.84 23.39
N HIS A 97 6.22 3.65 22.84
CA HIS A 97 7.26 2.74 23.33
C HIS A 97 8.67 3.29 23.01
N PRO A 98 9.54 3.52 24.02
CA PRO A 98 10.82 4.21 23.83
C PRO A 98 11.84 3.41 23.01
N ASP A 99 11.69 2.08 22.93
CA ASP A 99 12.58 1.18 22.18
C ASP A 99 11.95 0.68 20.88
N PHE A 100 10.87 1.32 20.42
CA PHE A 100 10.23 1.07 19.13
C PHE A 100 10.38 2.28 18.22
N TYR A 101 10.99 2.09 17.08
CA TYR A 101 11.21 3.12 16.05
C TYR A 101 10.49 2.73 14.77
N GLU A 102 9.77 3.65 14.18
CA GLU A 102 9.02 3.42 12.96
C GLU A 102 9.44 4.43 11.88
N LEU A 103 9.97 3.91 10.77
CA LEU A 103 10.32 4.68 9.58
C LEU A 103 9.21 4.55 8.55
N THR A 104 8.49 5.63 8.33
CA THR A 104 7.44 5.77 7.32
C THR A 104 7.71 7.02 6.47
N PRO A 105 7.13 7.10 5.27
CA PRO A 105 7.17 8.33 4.51
C PRO A 105 6.57 9.51 5.30
N GLU A 106 7.30 10.64 5.32
CA GLU A 106 6.85 11.83 6.01
C GLU A 106 5.67 12.48 5.29
N ILE A 107 4.61 12.76 6.03
CA ILE A 107 3.49 13.58 5.55
C ILE A 107 3.85 15.04 5.83
N PRO A 108 3.75 15.94 4.84
CA PRO A 108 4.01 17.37 5.06
C PRO A 108 3.11 17.95 6.16
N GLU A 109 3.65 18.89 6.95
CA GLU A 109 2.93 19.49 8.09
C GLU A 109 1.63 20.22 7.68
N ASP A 110 1.58 20.73 6.45
CA ASP A 110 0.38 21.35 5.87
C ASP A 110 -0.72 20.34 5.46
N GLY A 111 -0.47 19.04 5.68
CA GLY A 111 -1.38 17.96 5.28
C GLY A 111 -1.56 17.82 3.78
N ALA A 112 -0.88 18.63 2.99
CA ALA A 112 -0.96 18.63 1.54
C ALA A 112 -0.13 17.46 0.96
N VAL A 113 -0.62 16.25 1.14
CA VAL A 113 0.00 15.06 0.52
C VAL A 113 0.06 15.24 -1.01
N GLY A 114 -0.88 15.97 -1.57
CA GLY A 114 -0.86 16.42 -2.96
C GLY A 114 -0.52 15.28 -3.92
N ARG A 115 0.11 15.66 -5.02
CA ARG A 115 0.51 14.74 -6.10
C ARG A 115 1.96 14.24 -5.97
N LYS A 116 2.60 14.44 -4.81
CA LYS A 116 4.00 14.07 -4.59
C LYS A 116 4.11 12.65 -4.05
N LEU A 117 5.10 11.92 -4.55
CA LEU A 117 5.48 10.65 -3.96
C LEU A 117 6.12 10.91 -2.60
N LEU A 118 5.52 10.36 -1.55
CA LEU A 118 6.07 10.44 -0.21
C LEU A 118 7.26 9.48 -0.07
N GLN A 119 8.35 9.94 0.51
CA GLN A 119 9.58 9.18 0.67
C GLN A 119 10.10 9.22 2.11
N ILE A 120 10.73 8.14 2.52
CA ILE A 120 11.56 8.11 3.73
C ILE A 120 12.88 8.78 3.39
N LYS A 121 13.17 9.90 4.06
CA LYS A 121 14.37 10.69 3.83
C LYS A 121 15.55 10.22 4.68
N ILE A 122 16.76 10.62 4.27
CA ILE A 122 18.00 10.27 4.97
C ILE A 122 18.01 10.79 6.42
N ASP A 123 17.44 11.96 6.69
CA ASP A 123 17.48 12.58 8.02
C ASP A 123 16.71 11.72 9.03
N ALA A 124 15.51 11.23 8.68
CA ALA A 124 14.76 10.29 9.52
C ALA A 124 15.54 9.00 9.81
N VAL A 125 16.31 8.51 8.83
CA VAL A 125 17.16 7.32 9.02
C VAL A 125 18.33 7.62 9.96
N ARG A 126 18.98 8.79 9.82
CA ARG A 126 20.10 9.19 10.67
C ARG A 126 19.68 9.30 12.12
N ASP A 127 18.55 9.97 12.39
CA ASP A 127 18.01 10.13 13.74
C ASP A 127 17.80 8.77 14.42
N ILE A 128 17.27 7.81 13.71
CA ILE A 128 17.08 6.45 14.26
C ILE A 128 18.40 5.72 14.42
N VAL A 129 19.29 5.79 13.42
CA VAL A 129 20.61 5.13 13.49
C VAL A 129 21.43 5.64 14.69
N GLU A 130 21.39 6.92 15.01
CA GLU A 130 22.06 7.46 16.20
C GLU A 130 21.46 6.88 17.49
N ASN A 131 20.13 6.78 17.55
CA ASN A 131 19.44 6.29 18.74
C ASN A 131 19.62 4.78 18.98
N ILE A 132 19.71 3.94 17.95
CA ILE A 132 19.81 2.48 18.13
C ILE A 132 21.15 2.03 18.73
N TYR A 133 22.20 2.85 18.73
CA TYR A 133 23.45 2.57 19.40
C TYR A 133 23.47 2.90 20.91
N LEU A 134 22.46 3.57 21.41
CA LEU A 134 22.31 3.83 22.84
C LEU A 134 21.79 2.57 23.58
N THR A 135 21.79 2.52 24.88
CA THR A 135 21.22 1.42 25.69
C THR A 135 19.69 1.43 25.63
N ALA A 136 19.04 0.28 25.53
CA ALA A 136 17.58 0.20 25.54
C ALA A 136 17.01 0.74 26.85
N VAL A 137 16.00 1.59 26.76
CA VAL A 137 15.39 2.25 27.92
C VAL A 137 14.73 1.23 28.86
N ARG A 138 14.11 0.19 28.30
CA ARG A 138 13.47 -0.88 29.06
C ARG A 138 14.35 -2.13 29.22
N GLY A 139 15.63 -2.05 28.84
CA GLY A 139 16.62 -3.10 29.08
C GLY A 139 16.49 -4.36 28.20
N GLY A 140 15.60 -4.32 27.20
CA GLY A 140 15.34 -5.45 26.27
C GLY A 140 15.88 -5.20 24.86
N LEU A 141 15.11 -5.62 23.88
CA LEU A 141 15.38 -5.37 22.47
C LEU A 141 14.96 -3.96 22.06
N ARG A 142 15.56 -3.47 21.01
CA ARG A 142 15.07 -2.36 20.21
C ARG A 142 14.60 -2.86 18.87
N VAL A 143 13.49 -2.35 18.41
CA VAL A 143 12.90 -2.75 17.14
C VAL A 143 12.75 -1.54 16.24
N VAL A 144 13.28 -1.66 15.03
CA VAL A 144 13.14 -0.67 13.96
C VAL A 144 12.25 -1.26 12.88
N LEU A 145 11.07 -0.69 12.70
CA LEU A 145 10.14 -1.05 11.63
C LEU A 145 10.26 -0.04 10.49
N VAL A 146 10.49 -0.53 9.26
CA VAL A 146 10.57 0.30 8.04
C VAL A 146 9.47 -0.12 7.08
N HIS A 147 8.52 0.78 6.78
CA HIS A 147 7.43 0.47 5.87
C HIS A 147 6.81 1.71 5.17
N PRO A 148 6.54 1.60 3.88
CA PRO A 148 7.07 0.59 2.97
C PRO A 148 8.56 0.85 2.67
N ALA A 149 9.39 -0.20 2.69
CA ALA A 149 10.84 -0.07 2.57
C ALA A 149 11.29 0.49 1.21
N GLU A 150 10.53 0.25 0.15
CA GLU A 150 10.76 0.83 -1.18
C GLU A 150 10.52 2.34 -1.26
N SER A 151 9.94 2.95 -0.22
CA SER A 151 9.79 4.41 -0.13
C SER A 151 11.08 5.12 0.32
N MET A 152 12.08 4.38 0.77
CA MET A 152 13.39 4.97 1.04
C MET A 152 14.02 5.48 -0.25
N ASN A 153 14.47 6.74 -0.26
CA ASN A 153 15.34 7.19 -1.33
C ASN A 153 16.72 6.50 -1.24
N VAL A 154 17.53 6.57 -2.31
CA VAL A 154 18.84 5.88 -2.37
C VAL A 154 19.75 6.28 -1.20
N GLN A 155 19.71 7.54 -0.77
CA GLN A 155 20.52 8.04 0.33
C GLN A 155 20.08 7.45 1.67
N ALA A 156 18.77 7.41 1.94
CA ALA A 156 18.20 6.79 3.13
C ALA A 156 18.52 5.29 3.20
N ALA A 157 18.34 4.59 2.08
CA ALA A 157 18.66 3.17 1.98
C ALA A 157 20.14 2.89 2.26
N ASN A 158 21.05 3.69 1.69
CA ASN A 158 22.49 3.56 1.94
C ASN A 158 22.85 3.92 3.40
N GLY A 159 22.17 4.89 4.02
CA GLY A 159 22.37 5.24 5.42
C GLY A 159 22.07 4.09 6.39
N LEU A 160 21.15 3.20 6.02
CA LEU A 160 20.78 2.05 6.84
C LEU A 160 21.72 0.85 6.68
N LEU A 161 22.50 0.78 5.58
CA LEU A 161 23.31 -0.41 5.25
C LEU A 161 24.31 -0.77 6.35
N LYS A 162 25.00 0.21 6.94
CA LYS A 162 25.99 -0.05 7.99
C LYS A 162 25.35 -0.72 9.22
N ALA A 163 24.16 -0.26 9.62
CA ALA A 163 23.45 -0.83 10.76
C ALA A 163 22.86 -2.21 10.44
N LEU A 164 22.59 -2.52 9.17
CA LEU A 164 22.17 -3.85 8.73
C LEU A 164 23.32 -4.84 8.60
N GLU A 165 24.55 -4.37 8.28
CA GLU A 165 25.76 -5.18 8.18
C GLU A 165 26.31 -5.57 9.56
N GLU A 166 26.42 -4.58 10.43
CA GLU A 166 26.94 -4.70 11.80
C GLU A 166 25.89 -4.19 12.78
N PRO A 167 24.78 -4.93 12.96
CA PRO A 167 23.70 -4.47 13.82
C PRO A 167 24.18 -4.35 15.26
N PRO A 168 23.82 -3.25 15.95
CA PRO A 168 24.08 -3.12 17.37
C PRO A 168 23.48 -4.29 18.16
N GLN A 169 24.06 -4.63 19.29
CA GLN A 169 23.50 -5.68 20.15
C GLN A 169 22.05 -5.32 20.53
N HIS A 170 21.19 -6.33 20.53
CA HIS A 170 19.78 -6.21 20.90
C HIS A 170 18.94 -5.31 19.97
N VAL A 171 19.35 -5.10 18.72
CA VAL A 171 18.56 -4.40 17.70
C VAL A 171 18.01 -5.39 16.68
N VAL A 172 16.70 -5.26 16.36
CA VAL A 172 16.03 -6.05 15.32
C VAL A 172 15.40 -5.11 14.30
N PHE A 173 15.70 -5.31 13.04
CA PHE A 173 15.08 -4.59 11.92
C PHE A 173 13.95 -5.42 11.31
N LEU A 174 12.79 -4.81 11.18
CA LEU A 174 11.62 -5.36 10.50
C LEU A 174 11.31 -4.48 9.29
N MET A 175 11.54 -4.98 8.09
CA MET A 175 11.29 -4.24 6.87
C MET A 175 10.10 -4.83 6.14
N VAL A 176 9.19 -3.99 5.65
CA VAL A 176 8.01 -4.40 4.88
C VAL A 176 8.09 -3.80 3.48
N THR A 177 7.90 -4.63 2.46
CA THR A 177 7.87 -4.17 1.07
C THR A 177 6.67 -4.74 0.30
N HIS A 178 6.12 -3.94 -0.60
CA HIS A 178 5.12 -4.33 -1.59
C HIS A 178 5.75 -4.55 -2.98
N ALA A 179 6.94 -3.96 -3.18
CA ALA A 179 7.65 -3.96 -4.46
C ALA A 179 9.12 -4.36 -4.26
N ARG A 180 9.35 -5.65 -3.99
CA ARG A 180 10.68 -6.23 -3.71
C ARG A 180 11.74 -5.82 -4.75
N ASP A 181 11.34 -5.70 -6.02
CA ASP A 181 12.29 -5.39 -7.10
C ASP A 181 12.75 -3.93 -7.09
N LYS A 182 12.02 -3.03 -6.42
CA LYS A 182 12.43 -1.63 -6.22
C LYS A 182 13.47 -1.46 -5.12
N LEU A 183 13.65 -2.46 -4.24
CA LEU A 183 14.66 -2.41 -3.18
C LEU A 183 16.06 -2.65 -3.71
N LEU A 184 17.04 -1.95 -3.13
CA LEU A 184 18.45 -2.17 -3.42
C LEU A 184 18.84 -3.63 -3.15
N PRO A 185 19.62 -4.27 -4.05
CA PRO A 185 20.14 -5.62 -3.83
C PRO A 185 20.91 -5.75 -2.52
N THR A 186 21.62 -4.70 -2.11
CA THR A 186 22.40 -4.63 -0.87
C THR A 186 21.54 -4.75 0.40
N ILE A 187 20.31 -4.22 0.41
CA ILE A 187 19.37 -4.41 1.51
C ILE A 187 18.84 -5.85 1.51
N LYS A 188 18.43 -6.33 0.32
CA LYS A 188 17.84 -7.68 0.18
C LYS A 188 18.79 -8.79 0.63
N SER A 189 20.10 -8.61 0.42
CA SER A 189 21.12 -9.62 0.79
C SER A 189 21.40 -9.67 2.29
N ARG A 190 21.06 -8.63 3.05
CA ARG A 190 21.31 -8.53 4.50
C ARG A 190 20.07 -8.86 5.35
N CYS A 191 18.93 -9.05 4.72
CA CYS A 191 17.69 -9.38 5.41
C CYS A 191 17.28 -10.83 5.14
N ARG A 192 16.83 -11.53 6.18
CA ARG A 192 16.14 -12.80 5.99
C ARG A 192 14.75 -12.52 5.41
N GLN A 193 14.51 -13.02 4.22
CA GLN A 193 13.26 -12.77 3.52
C GLN A 193 12.19 -13.76 3.96
N MET A 194 10.97 -13.25 4.22
CA MET A 194 9.77 -14.04 4.47
C MET A 194 8.65 -13.52 3.57
N VAL A 195 8.07 -14.42 2.78
CA VAL A 195 6.91 -14.10 1.96
C VAL A 195 5.65 -14.21 2.82
N LEU A 196 4.89 -13.12 2.92
CA LEU A 196 3.57 -13.09 3.51
C LEU A 196 2.53 -13.26 2.39
N PRO A 197 1.82 -14.40 2.35
CA PRO A 197 0.87 -14.68 1.27
C PRO A 197 -0.31 -13.72 1.29
N ALA A 198 -0.91 -13.51 0.13
CA ALA A 198 -2.25 -12.95 0.07
C ALA A 198 -3.25 -14.01 0.57
N PRO A 199 -4.39 -13.59 1.15
CA PRO A 199 -5.47 -14.51 1.45
C PRO A 199 -6.00 -15.20 0.19
N SER A 200 -6.56 -16.38 0.33
CA SER A 200 -7.41 -16.97 -0.70
C SER A 200 -8.66 -16.09 -0.93
N ARG A 201 -9.33 -16.25 -2.08
CA ARG A 201 -10.57 -15.51 -2.36
C ARG A 201 -11.61 -15.70 -1.26
N ASP A 202 -11.76 -16.92 -0.77
CA ASP A 202 -12.77 -17.25 0.25
C ASP A 202 -12.42 -16.61 1.60
N GLU A 203 -11.16 -16.62 2.02
CA GLU A 203 -10.70 -15.95 3.24
C GLU A 203 -10.91 -14.44 3.15
N ALA A 204 -10.58 -13.83 2.00
CA ALA A 204 -10.74 -12.41 1.77
C ALA A 204 -12.23 -12.00 1.79
N LEU A 205 -13.10 -12.75 1.12
CA LEU A 205 -14.55 -12.50 1.13
C LEU A 205 -15.15 -12.70 2.52
N ALA A 206 -14.74 -13.76 3.24
CA ALA A 206 -15.20 -13.99 4.61
C ALA A 206 -14.81 -12.82 5.53
N TYR A 207 -13.59 -12.29 5.36
CA TYR A 207 -13.14 -11.10 6.09
C TYR A 207 -13.99 -9.87 5.77
N LEU A 208 -14.17 -9.53 4.47
CA LEU A 208 -14.93 -8.35 4.05
C LEU A 208 -16.40 -8.40 4.51
N ARG A 209 -17.03 -9.57 4.43
CA ARG A 209 -18.40 -9.78 4.94
C ARG A 209 -18.50 -9.59 6.44
N LYS A 210 -17.48 -10.03 7.20
CA LYS A 210 -17.42 -9.82 8.66
C LYS A 210 -17.28 -8.34 9.01
N GLU A 211 -16.54 -7.57 8.20
CA GLU A 211 -16.39 -6.13 8.36
C GLU A 211 -17.61 -5.33 7.84
N GLY A 212 -18.64 -6.00 7.29
CA GLY A 212 -19.87 -5.36 6.81
C GLY A 212 -19.68 -4.58 5.50
N VAL A 213 -18.73 -5.00 4.67
CA VAL A 213 -18.48 -4.35 3.38
C VAL A 213 -19.52 -4.83 2.37
N ASP A 214 -20.33 -3.91 1.87
CA ASP A 214 -21.22 -4.15 0.73
C ASP A 214 -20.38 -4.33 -0.55
N ASP A 215 -20.90 -5.02 -1.55
CA ASP A 215 -20.24 -5.29 -2.84
C ASP A 215 -18.82 -5.88 -2.72
N ALA A 216 -18.61 -6.70 -1.67
CA ALA A 216 -17.30 -7.29 -1.34
C ALA A 216 -16.63 -8.00 -2.54
N GLU A 217 -17.40 -8.62 -3.43
CA GLU A 217 -16.85 -9.35 -4.59
C GLU A 217 -16.25 -8.40 -5.63
N SER A 218 -16.94 -7.34 -5.99
CA SER A 218 -16.47 -6.33 -6.95
C SER A 218 -15.30 -5.54 -6.40
N LEU A 219 -15.36 -5.13 -5.13
CA LEU A 219 -14.27 -4.43 -4.47
C LEU A 219 -13.02 -5.33 -4.35
N LEU A 220 -13.20 -6.60 -4.00
CA LEU A 220 -12.09 -7.55 -3.94
C LEU A 220 -11.46 -7.77 -5.32
N ALA A 221 -12.27 -7.87 -6.37
CA ALA A 221 -11.79 -7.96 -7.75
C ALA A 221 -10.98 -6.72 -8.13
N PHE A 222 -11.52 -5.51 -7.89
CA PHE A 222 -10.84 -4.25 -8.17
C PHE A 222 -9.49 -4.13 -7.43
N HIS A 223 -9.42 -4.56 -6.15
CA HIS A 223 -8.20 -4.58 -5.34
C HIS A 223 -7.36 -5.86 -5.57
N SER A 224 -7.63 -6.59 -6.65
CA SER A 224 -6.88 -7.77 -7.06
C SER A 224 -6.81 -8.87 -5.97
N GLY A 225 -7.83 -9.05 -5.16
CA GLY A 225 -7.86 -10.04 -4.09
C GLY A 225 -7.22 -9.64 -2.77
N ALA A 226 -6.84 -8.37 -2.60
CA ALA A 226 -6.34 -7.83 -1.33
C ALA A 226 -7.50 -7.20 -0.53
N PRO A 227 -7.85 -7.70 0.68
CA PRO A 227 -9.05 -7.26 1.39
C PRO A 227 -8.86 -6.03 2.28
N LEU A 228 -7.62 -5.57 2.49
CA LEU A 228 -7.32 -4.47 3.42
C LEU A 228 -7.10 -3.16 2.67
N PHE A 229 -8.04 -2.80 1.82
CA PHE A 229 -8.03 -1.55 1.09
C PHE A 229 -8.73 -0.43 1.87
N ALA A 230 -8.27 0.80 1.69
CA ALA A 230 -8.98 1.96 2.18
C ALA A 230 -10.18 2.26 1.25
N HIS A 231 -11.31 2.53 1.87
CA HIS A 231 -12.55 2.88 1.18
C HIS A 231 -12.89 4.34 1.51
N THR A 232 -12.98 5.19 0.49
CA THR A 232 -13.42 6.57 0.63
C THR A 232 -14.50 6.85 -0.40
N PRO A 233 -15.70 7.29 0.02
CA PRO A 233 -16.83 7.52 -0.89
C PRO A 233 -16.46 8.42 -2.08
N GLU A 234 -15.69 9.49 -1.84
CA GLU A 234 -15.31 10.42 -2.90
C GLU A 234 -14.47 9.79 -4.02
N MET A 235 -13.65 8.78 -3.66
CA MET A 235 -12.83 8.09 -4.68
C MET A 235 -13.62 7.04 -5.42
N ASP A 236 -14.58 6.44 -4.76
CA ASP A 236 -15.48 5.49 -5.42
C ASP A 236 -16.39 6.21 -6.40
N ASP A 237 -16.93 7.37 -6.02
CA ASP A 237 -17.71 8.23 -6.91
C ASP A 237 -16.91 8.64 -8.16
N LEU A 238 -15.66 9.09 -7.97
CA LEU A 238 -14.76 9.44 -9.09
C LEU A 238 -14.44 8.25 -9.99
N ARG A 239 -14.26 7.08 -9.40
CA ARG A 239 -14.02 5.84 -10.17
C ARG A 239 -15.26 5.45 -10.96
N GLU A 240 -16.43 5.50 -10.36
CA GLU A 240 -17.69 5.14 -11.00
C GLU A 240 -18.03 6.12 -12.14
N GLU A 241 -17.77 7.42 -11.94
CA GLU A 241 -17.89 8.43 -12.99
C GLU A 241 -16.95 8.11 -14.18
N LEU A 242 -15.70 7.69 -13.91
CA LEU A 242 -14.76 7.23 -14.95
C LEU A 242 -15.31 6.03 -15.70
N LEU A 243 -15.78 5.00 -14.99
CA LEU A 243 -16.26 3.77 -15.60
C LEU A 243 -17.49 4.03 -16.49
N THR A 244 -18.41 4.88 -16.04
CA THR A 244 -19.55 5.33 -16.82
C THR A 244 -19.11 6.06 -18.09
N LEU A 245 -18.12 6.94 -17.98
CA LEU A 245 -17.51 7.63 -19.11
C LEU A 245 -16.86 6.65 -20.09
N LEU A 246 -16.08 5.69 -19.59
CA LEU A 246 -15.41 4.69 -20.44
C LEU A 246 -16.38 3.76 -21.16
N ALA A 247 -17.53 3.46 -20.55
CA ALA A 247 -18.60 2.70 -21.16
C ALA A 247 -19.27 3.44 -22.34
N THR A 248 -19.38 4.77 -22.28
CA THR A 248 -20.00 5.64 -23.31
C THR A 248 -19.25 6.95 -23.46
N PRO A 249 -18.05 6.94 -24.08
CA PRO A 249 -17.19 8.11 -24.09
C PRO A 249 -17.75 9.23 -24.97
N ARG A 250 -17.71 10.47 -24.44
CA ARG A 250 -18.11 11.72 -25.11
C ARG A 250 -17.11 12.81 -24.76
N LEU A 251 -16.74 13.64 -25.72
CA LEU A 251 -15.73 14.68 -25.51
C LEU A 251 -16.07 15.63 -24.33
N LEU A 252 -17.32 16.09 -24.24
CA LEU A 252 -17.72 16.98 -23.15
C LEU A 252 -17.62 16.29 -21.78
N ALA A 253 -17.99 15.01 -21.68
CA ALA A 253 -17.86 14.23 -20.45
C ALA A 253 -16.39 14.06 -20.06
N ILE A 254 -15.49 13.85 -21.03
CA ILE A 254 -14.03 13.78 -20.80
C ILE A 254 -13.51 15.07 -20.18
N LEU A 255 -13.86 16.24 -20.74
CA LEU A 255 -13.41 17.53 -20.23
C LEU A 255 -13.93 17.81 -18.81
N ASN A 256 -15.19 17.47 -18.55
CA ASN A 256 -15.80 17.63 -17.23
C ASN A 256 -15.13 16.71 -16.20
N TYR A 257 -14.93 15.42 -16.52
CA TYR A 257 -14.26 14.45 -15.67
C TYR A 257 -12.83 14.87 -15.34
N ALA A 258 -12.06 15.29 -16.35
CA ALA A 258 -10.68 15.75 -16.14
C ALA A 258 -10.62 16.97 -15.19
N ALA A 259 -11.58 17.89 -15.28
CA ALA A 259 -11.69 19.02 -14.38
C ALA A 259 -12.09 18.60 -12.95
N ALA A 260 -13.03 17.66 -12.80
CA ALA A 260 -13.44 17.12 -11.51
C ALA A 260 -12.29 16.37 -10.83
N PHE A 261 -11.61 15.49 -11.54
CA PHE A 261 -10.45 14.77 -11.04
C PHE A 261 -9.31 15.71 -10.57
N ASP A 262 -9.04 16.76 -11.34
CA ASP A 262 -8.02 17.78 -11.00
C ASP A 262 -8.38 18.54 -9.71
N LYS A 263 -9.68 18.83 -9.50
CA LYS A 263 -10.19 19.50 -8.29
C LYS A 263 -9.96 18.67 -7.03
N HIS A 264 -10.05 17.36 -7.12
CA HIS A 264 -9.78 16.43 -6.01
C HIS A 264 -8.28 16.26 -5.72
N LYS A 265 -7.40 16.93 -6.48
CA LYS A 265 -5.94 16.92 -6.31
C LYS A 265 -5.33 15.51 -6.29
N GLN A 266 -5.98 14.54 -6.93
CA GLN A 266 -5.47 13.19 -7.00
C GLN A 266 -4.24 13.09 -7.91
N PRO A 267 -3.28 12.22 -7.61
CA PRO A 267 -2.14 11.98 -8.48
C PRO A 267 -2.57 11.25 -9.77
N LEU A 268 -1.86 11.51 -10.86
CA LEU A 268 -2.09 10.83 -12.13
C LEU A 268 -1.96 9.30 -12.01
N ALA A 269 -1.15 8.82 -11.06
CA ALA A 269 -0.97 7.39 -10.78
C ALA A 269 -2.29 6.65 -10.51
N VAL A 270 -3.23 7.29 -9.81
CA VAL A 270 -4.56 6.72 -9.52
C VAL A 270 -5.36 6.50 -10.80
N PHE A 271 -5.42 7.52 -11.66
CA PHE A 271 -6.08 7.40 -12.95
C PHE A 271 -5.43 6.34 -13.84
N ILE A 272 -4.09 6.29 -13.88
CA ILE A 272 -3.35 5.29 -14.66
C ILE A 272 -3.71 3.88 -14.19
N ASP A 273 -3.76 3.62 -12.88
CA ASP A 273 -4.12 2.30 -12.34
C ASP A 273 -5.54 1.89 -12.78
N TRP A 274 -6.51 2.82 -12.67
CA TRP A 274 -7.88 2.54 -13.08
C TRP A 274 -8.01 2.27 -14.57
N MET A 275 -7.32 3.05 -15.40
CA MET A 275 -7.30 2.86 -16.84
C MET A 275 -6.61 1.56 -17.25
N GLN A 276 -5.48 1.20 -16.62
CA GLN A 276 -4.78 -0.04 -16.91
C GLN A 276 -5.67 -1.26 -16.62
N LYS A 277 -6.39 -1.25 -15.50
CA LYS A 277 -7.37 -2.28 -15.14
C LYS A 277 -8.49 -2.39 -16.17
N TRP A 278 -9.05 -1.25 -16.59
CA TRP A 278 -10.09 -1.22 -17.63
C TRP A 278 -9.59 -1.77 -18.97
N LEU A 279 -8.44 -1.31 -19.44
CA LEU A 279 -7.88 -1.77 -20.71
C LEU A 279 -7.51 -3.25 -20.68
N LEU A 280 -7.06 -3.76 -19.52
CA LEU A 280 -6.81 -5.21 -19.37
C LEU A 280 -8.12 -5.99 -19.50
N ASP A 281 -9.18 -5.56 -18.84
CA ASP A 281 -10.50 -6.23 -18.92
C ASP A 281 -11.09 -6.13 -20.33
N VAL A 282 -10.87 -5.02 -21.07
CA VAL A 282 -11.21 -4.94 -22.50
C VAL A 282 -10.44 -5.99 -23.32
N GLY A 283 -9.13 -6.14 -23.04
CA GLY A 283 -8.31 -7.18 -23.69
C GLY A 283 -8.77 -8.60 -23.37
N LEU A 284 -9.18 -8.88 -22.15
CA LEU A 284 -9.78 -10.15 -21.74
C LEU A 284 -11.10 -10.39 -22.49
N ALA A 285 -11.95 -9.37 -22.57
CA ALA A 285 -13.22 -9.45 -23.31
C ALA A 285 -13.02 -9.73 -24.81
N GLN A 286 -11.95 -9.21 -25.44
CA GLN A 286 -11.58 -9.58 -26.83
C GLN A 286 -11.25 -11.06 -26.98
N GLN A 287 -10.77 -11.70 -25.92
CA GLN A 287 -10.49 -13.14 -25.87
C GLN A 287 -11.66 -13.96 -25.31
N GLN A 288 -12.84 -13.35 -25.16
CA GLN A 288 -14.04 -13.99 -24.57
C GLN A 288 -13.81 -14.49 -23.13
N MET A 289 -12.87 -13.89 -22.41
CA MET A 289 -12.61 -14.18 -21.01
C MET A 289 -13.41 -13.24 -20.10
N PRO A 290 -13.79 -13.70 -18.89
CA PRO A 290 -14.47 -12.83 -17.93
C PRO A 290 -13.56 -11.68 -17.47
N PRO A 291 -14.14 -10.52 -17.11
CA PRO A 291 -13.38 -9.41 -16.55
C PRO A 291 -12.76 -9.79 -15.20
N LEU A 292 -11.56 -9.27 -14.95
CA LEU A 292 -10.79 -9.51 -13.73
C LEU A 292 -11.04 -8.44 -12.67
N TYR A 293 -11.17 -7.18 -13.08
CA TYR A 293 -11.21 -6.02 -12.18
C TYR A 293 -12.60 -5.38 -12.08
N TYR A 294 -13.38 -5.38 -13.16
CA TYR A 294 -14.68 -4.72 -13.24
C TYR A 294 -15.79 -5.70 -13.67
N PRO A 295 -16.12 -6.69 -12.84
CA PRO A 295 -17.10 -7.73 -13.19
C PRO A 295 -18.50 -7.16 -13.50
N ASP A 296 -18.89 -6.08 -12.82
CA ASP A 296 -20.21 -5.45 -13.01
C ASP A 296 -20.33 -4.71 -14.34
N TYR A 297 -19.20 -4.43 -15.01
CA TYR A 297 -19.13 -3.75 -16.31
C TYR A 297 -18.93 -4.71 -17.49
N ALA A 298 -19.15 -6.02 -17.31
CA ALA A 298 -18.90 -7.05 -18.34
C ALA A 298 -19.53 -6.74 -19.70
N GLN A 299 -20.76 -6.21 -19.72
CA GLN A 299 -21.46 -5.83 -20.94
C GLN A 299 -20.80 -4.64 -21.64
N ALA A 300 -20.44 -3.58 -20.90
CA ALA A 300 -19.77 -2.41 -21.45
C ALA A 300 -18.36 -2.76 -21.97
N LEU A 301 -17.63 -3.61 -21.25
CA LEU A 301 -16.33 -4.12 -21.64
C LEU A 301 -16.42 -4.92 -22.95
N SER A 302 -17.41 -5.78 -23.11
CA SER A 302 -17.65 -6.54 -24.34
C SER A 302 -18.01 -5.63 -25.51
N GLN A 303 -18.83 -4.60 -25.30
CA GLN A 303 -19.13 -3.60 -26.34
C GLN A 303 -17.89 -2.80 -26.74
N THR A 304 -17.08 -2.39 -25.79
CA THR A 304 -15.80 -1.70 -26.06
C THR A 304 -14.85 -2.61 -26.83
N ALA A 305 -14.70 -3.86 -26.40
CA ALA A 305 -13.85 -4.87 -27.04
C ALA A 305 -14.21 -5.09 -28.52
N SER A 306 -15.52 -5.11 -28.85
CA SER A 306 -16.00 -5.30 -30.22
C SER A 306 -15.70 -4.11 -31.16
N LYS A 307 -15.47 -2.92 -30.59
CA LYS A 307 -15.19 -1.68 -31.35
C LYS A 307 -13.70 -1.36 -31.44
N THR A 308 -12.88 -1.93 -30.53
CA THR A 308 -11.48 -1.56 -30.37
C THR A 308 -10.56 -2.48 -31.19
N ASP A 309 -9.69 -1.88 -32.02
CA ASP A 309 -8.58 -2.60 -32.64
C ASP A 309 -7.55 -3.02 -31.56
N PRO A 310 -7.14 -4.29 -31.48
CA PRO A 310 -6.13 -4.76 -30.53
C PRO A 310 -4.82 -3.96 -30.57
N ARG A 311 -4.41 -3.47 -31.74
CA ARG A 311 -3.19 -2.67 -31.88
C ARG A 311 -3.30 -1.32 -31.16
N ARG A 312 -4.47 -0.68 -31.22
CA ARG A 312 -4.74 0.59 -30.52
C ARG A 312 -4.82 0.38 -29.02
N LEU A 313 -5.49 -0.71 -28.58
CA LEU A 313 -5.52 -1.11 -27.18
C LEU A 313 -4.10 -1.27 -26.62
N PHE A 314 -3.24 -1.97 -27.36
CA PHE A 314 -1.84 -2.18 -26.97
C PHE A 314 -1.03 -0.88 -26.94
N ALA A 315 -1.25 0.01 -27.90
CA ALA A 315 -0.57 1.31 -27.96
C ALA A 315 -0.92 2.19 -26.75
N LEU A 316 -2.21 2.31 -26.40
CA LEU A 316 -2.64 3.08 -25.24
C LEU A 316 -2.16 2.46 -23.92
N THR A 317 -2.22 1.13 -23.78
CA THR A 317 -1.63 0.43 -22.63
C THR A 317 -0.13 0.70 -22.51
N GLY A 318 0.59 0.66 -23.62
CA GLY A 318 2.02 1.00 -23.66
C GLY A 318 2.31 2.43 -23.20
N ARG A 319 1.48 3.41 -23.59
CA ARG A 319 1.62 4.80 -23.12
C ARG A 319 1.37 4.94 -21.62
N LEU A 320 0.34 4.29 -21.09
CA LEU A 320 0.09 4.27 -19.64
C LEU A 320 1.27 3.68 -18.87
N ASN A 321 1.89 2.61 -19.38
CA ASN A 321 3.07 2.00 -18.78
C ASN A 321 4.28 2.96 -18.77
N VAL A 322 4.48 3.73 -19.85
CA VAL A 322 5.54 4.75 -19.92
C VAL A 322 5.27 5.91 -18.96
N LEU A 323 4.00 6.29 -18.76
CA LEU A 323 3.63 7.37 -17.85
C LEU A 323 3.58 6.95 -16.38
N SER A 324 3.38 5.68 -16.08
CA SER A 324 3.22 5.15 -14.72
C SER A 324 4.35 5.58 -13.75
N PRO A 325 5.64 5.54 -14.10
CA PRO A 325 6.72 6.04 -13.23
C PRO A 325 6.62 7.54 -12.89
N TYR A 326 5.93 8.31 -13.74
CA TYR A 326 5.75 9.76 -13.60
C TYR A 326 4.39 10.13 -12.99
N GLY A 327 3.63 9.17 -12.53
CA GLY A 327 2.27 9.36 -12.01
C GLY A 327 2.15 10.32 -10.81
N TYR A 328 3.27 10.60 -10.14
CA TYR A 328 3.38 11.57 -9.04
C TYR A 328 4.14 12.85 -9.44
N HIS A 329 4.31 13.09 -10.73
CA HIS A 329 5.02 14.27 -11.22
C HIS A 329 4.11 15.52 -11.21
N THR A 330 4.74 16.72 -11.19
CA THR A 330 4.06 18.02 -11.13
C THR A 330 3.40 18.48 -12.45
N LEU A 331 3.39 17.65 -13.48
CA LEU A 331 2.71 17.94 -14.75
C LEU A 331 1.21 18.14 -14.53
N SER A 332 0.58 18.95 -15.39
CA SER A 332 -0.88 19.14 -15.34
C SER A 332 -1.62 17.84 -15.52
N VAL A 333 -2.16 17.31 -14.43
CA VAL A 333 -2.93 16.06 -14.41
C VAL A 333 -4.15 16.19 -15.33
N LYS A 334 -4.84 17.34 -15.28
CA LYS A 334 -5.98 17.61 -16.15
C LYS A 334 -5.64 17.40 -17.64
N MET A 335 -4.56 18.02 -18.12
CA MET A 335 -4.14 17.88 -19.53
C MET A 335 -3.79 16.43 -19.89
N GLN A 336 -3.17 15.70 -18.99
CA GLN A 336 -2.83 14.28 -19.21
C GLN A 336 -4.09 13.42 -19.32
N LEU A 337 -5.08 13.66 -18.45
CA LEU A 337 -6.36 12.96 -18.51
C LEU A 337 -7.10 13.28 -19.81
N GLU A 338 -7.22 14.56 -20.17
CA GLU A 338 -7.86 15.00 -21.41
C GLU A 338 -7.22 14.31 -22.63
N TYR A 339 -5.88 14.27 -22.68
CA TYR A 339 -5.16 13.62 -23.76
C TYR A 339 -5.43 12.11 -23.82
N LEU A 340 -5.25 11.39 -22.72
CA LEU A 340 -5.41 9.92 -22.67
C LEU A 340 -6.85 9.49 -22.94
N LEU A 341 -7.83 10.22 -22.39
CA LEU A 341 -9.24 9.93 -22.60
C LEU A 341 -9.71 10.29 -24.01
N THR A 342 -9.13 11.33 -24.64
CA THR A 342 -9.42 11.64 -26.04
C THR A 342 -8.86 10.57 -26.97
N GLU A 343 -7.66 10.05 -26.69
CA GLU A 343 -7.11 8.90 -27.43
C GLU A 343 -7.99 7.65 -27.27
N TYR A 344 -8.52 7.41 -26.06
CA TYR A 344 -9.49 6.33 -25.83
C TYR A 344 -10.80 6.58 -26.61
N LEU A 345 -11.28 7.80 -26.73
CA LEU A 345 -12.47 8.15 -27.51
C LEU A 345 -12.32 7.77 -28.99
N GLU A 346 -11.11 7.87 -29.54
CA GLU A 346 -10.83 7.48 -30.93
C GLU A 346 -11.10 5.98 -31.22
N PHE A 347 -11.09 5.11 -30.19
CA PHE A 347 -11.48 3.71 -30.33
C PHE A 347 -12.93 3.56 -30.80
N TRP A 348 -13.79 4.55 -30.49
CA TRP A 348 -15.22 4.54 -30.77
C TRP A 348 -15.59 5.26 -32.07
N GLN A 349 -14.72 6.10 -32.59
CA GLN A 349 -15.01 6.96 -33.73
C GLN A 349 -14.54 6.39 -35.08
N ASN A 350 -13.61 5.47 -35.09
CA ASN A 350 -13.01 4.93 -36.30
C ASN A 350 -13.53 3.51 -36.57
N LYS A 351 -14.65 3.44 -37.31
CA LYS A 351 -15.02 2.30 -38.15
C LYS A 351 -14.84 2.65 -39.60
#